data_a7e566db5fc31207e4f674abdbd88618
#
_entry.id   a7e566db5fc31207e4f674abdbd88618
#
_cell.length_a   1.000
_cell.length_b   1.000
_cell.length_c   1.000
_cell.angle_alpha   90.00
_cell.angle_beta   90.00
_cell.angle_gamma   90.00
#
_symmetry.space_group_name_H-M   'P 1'
#
loop_
_entity.id
_entity.type
_entity.pdbx_description
1 polymer ?
#
loop_
_entity_poly.entity_id
_entity_poly.type
_entity_poly.pdbx_seq_one_letter_code
_entity_poly.pdbx_strand_id
1 'polypeptide(L)'
;SCNTYNMMRLSEHLFAWKHDSAYMDWYEKALYNHILGQQEPETGAKMYFVSLLQGHHRVYEQKDKSWWCCTGTGMENPGRYTRCAYYEDGDDLYVNLYMPGTYEWEEKGLTFTVETTYPYSDKFQIKVAGTGSANINLRAPSWLESDMTVKAGNKTYTSKGGEYIAISNEWKDGDIIDITIPMSVTVYNSRIDGQAAYQYGPVVLAADLGSVSNVSGVNEYISNETKIDSVTADVPYIVGN
;
A
#
# COMPACT_ATOMS: atom_id res chain seq x y z
N SER A 1 -2.53 -10.34 12.17
CA SER A 1 -2.57 -8.96 11.66
C SER A 1 -2.02 -7.92 12.65
N CYS A 2 -2.23 -8.08 13.96
CA CYS A 2 -1.73 -7.10 14.95
C CYS A 2 -0.21 -6.93 14.95
N ASN A 3 0.56 -7.98 14.65
CA ASN A 3 2.00 -7.85 14.48
C ASN A 3 2.34 -6.86 13.33
N THR A 4 1.73 -7.04 12.17
CA THR A 4 1.94 -6.13 11.02
C THR A 4 1.51 -4.70 11.34
N TYR A 5 0.37 -4.53 12.01
CA TYR A 5 -0.08 -3.23 12.49
C TYR A 5 0.97 -2.54 13.38
N ASN A 6 1.52 -3.26 14.36
CA ASN A 6 2.56 -2.70 15.24
C ASN A 6 3.87 -2.42 14.50
N MET A 7 4.26 -3.25 13.53
CA MET A 7 5.43 -3.01 12.70
C MET A 7 5.24 -1.80 11.78
N MET A 8 4.02 -1.55 11.29
CA MET A 8 3.72 -0.32 10.57
C MET A 8 3.88 0.92 11.46
N ARG A 9 3.40 0.86 12.71
CA ARG A 9 3.62 1.93 13.69
C ARG A 9 5.12 2.16 13.97
N LEU A 10 5.89 1.09 14.08
CA LEU A 10 7.34 1.21 14.23
C LEU A 10 7.97 1.88 13.02
N SER A 11 7.56 1.52 11.80
CA SER A 11 8.04 2.16 10.57
C SER A 11 7.73 3.66 10.52
N GLU A 12 6.55 4.08 11.00
CA GLU A 12 6.22 5.51 11.17
C GLU A 12 7.25 6.24 12.05
N HIS A 13 7.57 5.68 13.22
CA HIS A 13 8.55 6.29 14.13
C HIS A 13 9.97 6.29 13.56
N LEU A 14 10.38 5.19 12.92
CA LEU A 14 11.70 5.11 12.29
C LEU A 14 11.83 6.10 11.14
N PHE A 15 10.77 6.28 10.35
CA PHE A 15 10.72 7.29 9.31
C PHE A 15 10.85 8.70 9.87
N ALA A 16 10.14 9.01 10.94
CA ALA A 16 10.25 10.30 11.61
C ALA A 16 11.68 10.64 12.09
N TRP A 17 12.50 9.63 12.36
CA TRP A 17 13.88 9.84 12.79
C TRP A 17 14.88 9.95 11.64
N LYS A 18 14.62 9.27 10.51
CA LYS A 18 15.64 9.13 9.46
C LYS A 18 15.18 9.53 8.05
N HIS A 19 13.87 9.59 7.80
CA HIS A 19 13.28 9.85 6.47
C HIS A 19 13.77 8.90 5.35
N ASP A 20 14.08 7.65 5.72
CA ASP A 20 14.53 6.62 4.78
C ASP A 20 13.32 6.00 4.06
N SER A 21 13.32 6.03 2.73
CA SER A 21 12.24 5.51 1.89
C SER A 21 11.94 4.03 2.14
N ALA A 22 12.93 3.26 2.58
CA ALA A 22 12.79 1.83 2.87
C ALA A 22 11.72 1.53 3.93
N TYR A 23 11.52 2.43 4.91
CA TYR A 23 10.45 2.28 5.88
C TYR A 23 9.07 2.42 5.26
N MET A 24 8.93 3.32 4.29
CA MET A 24 7.67 3.56 3.61
C MET A 24 7.41 2.54 2.49
N ASP A 25 8.43 1.97 1.88
CA ASP A 25 8.31 0.82 0.97
C ASP A 25 7.73 -0.39 1.70
N TRP A 26 8.26 -0.68 2.89
CA TRP A 26 7.72 -1.75 3.72
C TRP A 26 6.29 -1.44 4.18
N TYR A 27 6.03 -0.20 4.58
CA TYR A 27 4.70 0.25 5.01
C TYR A 27 3.66 0.10 3.90
N GLU A 28 3.96 0.57 2.69
CA GLU A 28 3.09 0.44 1.52
C GLU A 28 2.77 -1.03 1.21
N LYS A 29 3.81 -1.88 1.18
CA LYS A 29 3.65 -3.31 0.94
C LYS A 29 2.75 -3.97 1.99
N ALA A 30 2.95 -3.65 3.26
CA ALA A 30 2.15 -4.17 4.37
C ALA A 30 0.69 -3.67 4.30
N LEU A 31 0.49 -2.40 3.98
CA LEU A 31 -0.82 -1.79 3.86
C LEU A 31 -1.65 -2.45 2.76
N TYR A 32 -1.15 -2.45 1.51
CA TYR A 32 -1.89 -2.98 0.37
C TYR A 32 -2.10 -4.50 0.46
N ASN A 33 -1.09 -5.26 0.88
CA ASN A 33 -1.11 -6.71 0.73
C ASN A 33 -1.51 -7.48 1.99
N HIS A 34 -1.61 -6.80 3.14
CA HIS A 34 -2.05 -7.43 4.37
C HIS A 34 -3.19 -6.66 5.04
N ILE A 35 -2.96 -5.41 5.39
CA ILE A 35 -3.90 -4.65 6.24
C ILE A 35 -5.24 -4.40 5.53
N LEU A 36 -5.22 -3.96 4.28
CA LEU A 36 -6.43 -3.78 3.49
C LEU A 36 -7.13 -5.12 3.19
N GLY A 37 -6.36 -6.20 2.99
CA GLY A 37 -6.89 -7.51 2.67
C GLY A 37 -7.41 -8.32 3.87
N GLN A 38 -7.23 -7.85 5.10
CA GLN A 38 -7.63 -8.60 6.30
C GLN A 38 -9.11 -8.42 6.70
N GLN A 39 -9.77 -7.45 6.12
CA GLN A 39 -11.16 -7.12 6.44
C GLN A 39 -12.08 -7.73 5.40
N GLU A 40 -13.14 -8.38 5.86
CA GLU A 40 -14.23 -8.82 5.01
C GLU A 40 -15.05 -7.59 4.59
N PRO A 41 -15.27 -7.37 3.28
CA PRO A 41 -15.85 -6.11 2.79
C PRO A 41 -17.29 -5.85 3.22
N GLU A 42 -18.12 -6.89 3.36
CA GLU A 42 -19.55 -6.76 3.65
C GLU A 42 -19.83 -6.58 5.14
N THR A 43 -19.18 -7.38 5.98
CA THR A 43 -19.44 -7.44 7.42
C THR A 43 -18.45 -6.65 8.26
N GLY A 44 -17.28 -6.34 7.69
CA GLY A 44 -16.16 -5.74 8.40
C GLY A 44 -15.42 -6.71 9.33
N ALA A 45 -15.74 -8.01 9.29
CA ALA A 45 -15.08 -9.03 10.10
C ALA A 45 -13.57 -9.10 9.81
N LYS A 46 -12.78 -9.42 10.82
CA LYS A 46 -11.31 -9.41 10.74
C LYS A 46 -10.73 -10.82 10.67
N MET A 47 -9.59 -10.95 10.02
CA MET A 47 -8.82 -12.19 10.04
C MET A 47 -7.74 -12.15 11.12
N TYR A 48 -7.53 -13.28 11.79
CA TYR A 48 -6.38 -13.48 12.68
C TYR A 48 -5.14 -13.83 11.88
N PHE A 49 -5.20 -14.92 11.12
CA PHE A 49 -4.14 -15.39 10.23
C PHE A 49 -4.48 -15.12 8.76
N VAL A 50 -3.45 -14.73 8.00
CA VAL A 50 -3.48 -14.70 6.55
C VAL A 50 -2.59 -15.85 6.08
N SER A 51 -3.18 -16.91 5.54
CA SER A 51 -2.42 -18.04 5.03
C SER A 51 -1.68 -17.66 3.76
N LEU A 52 -0.41 -18.08 3.67
CA LEU A 52 0.41 -17.98 2.46
C LEU A 52 0.46 -19.31 1.67
N LEU A 53 -0.26 -20.32 2.15
CA LEU A 53 -0.30 -21.62 1.49
C LEU A 53 -1.34 -21.60 0.37
N GLN A 54 -0.99 -22.27 -0.74
CA GLN A 54 -1.92 -22.47 -1.85
C GLN A 54 -3.13 -23.32 -1.43
N GLY A 55 -4.29 -23.01 -1.97
CA GLY A 55 -5.51 -23.74 -1.67
C GLY A 55 -6.13 -23.47 -0.28
N HIS A 56 -5.54 -22.55 0.49
CA HIS A 56 -6.15 -22.10 1.74
C HIS A 56 -7.18 -21.01 1.46
N HIS A 57 -8.18 -20.93 2.33
CA HIS A 57 -9.21 -19.90 2.29
C HIS A 57 -9.08 -18.95 3.48
N ARG A 58 -9.76 -17.81 3.38
CA ARG A 58 -9.81 -16.81 4.47
C ARG A 58 -10.80 -17.26 5.54
N VAL A 59 -10.40 -17.15 6.81
CA VAL A 59 -11.26 -17.38 7.96
C VAL A 59 -11.40 -16.08 8.73
N TYR A 60 -12.61 -15.58 8.82
CA TYR A 60 -12.93 -14.34 9.52
C TYR A 60 -13.45 -14.60 10.93
N GLU A 61 -13.37 -13.59 11.77
CA GLU A 61 -13.92 -13.62 13.12
C GLU A 61 -15.44 -13.82 13.09
N GLN A 62 -15.95 -14.49 14.13
CA GLN A 62 -17.38 -14.65 14.34
C GLN A 62 -17.88 -13.54 15.26
N LYS A 63 -19.00 -12.92 14.89
CA LYS A 63 -19.66 -11.92 15.70
C LYS A 63 -19.94 -12.45 17.11
N ASP A 64 -19.59 -11.64 18.09
CA ASP A 64 -19.82 -11.91 19.52
C ASP A 64 -19.07 -13.14 20.10
N LYS A 65 -18.17 -13.75 19.33
CA LYS A 65 -17.40 -14.93 19.78
C LYS A 65 -15.89 -14.76 19.69
N SER A 66 -15.40 -13.93 18.77
CA SER A 66 -13.97 -13.77 18.53
C SER A 66 -13.48 -12.46 19.14
N TRP A 67 -12.77 -12.57 20.26
CA TRP A 67 -12.18 -11.43 20.96
C TRP A 67 -10.65 -11.46 20.85
N TRP A 68 -10.18 -11.47 19.63
CA TRP A 68 -8.75 -11.54 19.34
C TRP A 68 -8.11 -10.15 19.42
N CYS A 69 -6.79 -10.13 19.65
CA CYS A 69 -6.02 -8.89 19.50
C CYS A 69 -6.18 -8.26 18.09
N CYS A 70 -6.37 -9.10 17.08
CA CYS A 70 -6.58 -8.66 15.68
C CYS A 70 -7.94 -7.99 15.47
N THR A 71 -8.95 -8.28 16.25
CA THR A 71 -10.21 -7.54 16.26
C THR A 71 -9.96 -6.09 16.69
N GLY A 72 -9.21 -5.88 17.79
CA GLY A 72 -8.86 -4.54 18.27
C GLY A 72 -8.06 -3.74 17.26
N THR A 73 -6.92 -4.25 16.80
CA THR A 73 -6.09 -3.55 15.80
C THR A 73 -6.82 -3.40 14.46
N GLY A 74 -7.68 -4.35 14.11
CA GLY A 74 -8.50 -4.28 12.90
C GLY A 74 -9.52 -3.14 12.92
N MET A 75 -10.04 -2.78 14.10
CA MET A 75 -10.92 -1.62 14.26
C MET A 75 -10.14 -0.30 14.15
N GLU A 76 -8.87 -0.28 14.55
CA GLU A 76 -8.03 0.93 14.44
C GLU A 76 -7.51 1.17 13.02
N ASN A 77 -7.33 0.11 12.21
CA ASN A 77 -6.72 0.19 10.89
C ASN A 77 -7.33 1.25 9.97
N PRO A 78 -8.68 1.35 9.79
CA PRO A 78 -9.26 2.33 8.87
C PRO A 78 -8.90 3.77 9.21
N GLY A 79 -8.81 4.11 10.49
CA GLY A 79 -8.39 5.44 10.94
C GLY A 79 -6.91 5.75 10.73
N ARG A 80 -6.13 4.78 10.21
CA ARG A 80 -4.68 4.92 10.05
C ARG A 80 -4.19 4.73 8.61
N TYR A 81 -5.06 4.39 7.67
CA TYR A 81 -4.63 4.10 6.29
C TYR A 81 -3.88 5.27 5.65
N THR A 82 -4.28 6.50 5.94
CA THR A 82 -3.70 7.72 5.37
C THR A 82 -2.63 8.38 6.25
N ARG A 83 -2.38 7.84 7.45
CA ARG A 83 -1.57 8.51 8.47
C ARG A 83 -0.15 8.84 8.00
N CYS A 84 0.46 7.98 7.19
CA CYS A 84 1.80 8.18 6.67
C CYS A 84 1.84 8.70 5.24
N ALA A 85 0.69 9.09 4.65
CA ALA A 85 0.65 9.60 3.29
C ALA A 85 1.54 10.84 3.15
N TYR A 86 1.52 11.69 4.16
CA TYR A 86 2.32 12.92 4.22
C TYR A 86 3.09 12.99 5.53
N TYR A 87 4.26 13.63 5.49
CA TYR A 87 5.07 13.91 6.65
C TYR A 87 5.81 15.24 6.46
N GLU A 88 5.71 16.12 7.44
CA GLU A 88 6.37 17.43 7.46
C GLU A 88 7.64 17.39 8.31
N ASP A 89 8.70 18.04 7.83
CA ASP A 89 9.89 18.36 8.62
C ASP A 89 10.46 19.71 8.17
N GLY A 90 10.16 20.76 8.91
CA GLY A 90 10.57 22.13 8.61
C GLY A 90 9.99 22.64 7.29
N ASP A 91 10.85 22.79 6.27
CA ASP A 91 10.45 23.24 4.92
C ASP A 91 10.19 22.07 3.94
N ASP A 92 10.31 20.85 4.43
CA ASP A 92 10.19 19.61 3.65
C ASP A 92 8.83 18.92 3.87
N LEU A 93 8.13 18.62 2.79
CA LEU A 93 6.96 17.76 2.77
C LEU A 93 7.33 16.46 2.06
N TYR A 94 7.23 15.34 2.76
CA TYR A 94 7.39 14.00 2.20
C TYR A 94 6.04 13.43 1.80
N VAL A 95 5.89 13.08 0.51
CA VAL A 95 4.72 12.35 -0.02
C VAL A 95 5.09 10.87 -0.09
N ASN A 96 4.65 10.12 0.90
CA ASN A 96 5.04 8.73 1.11
C ASN A 96 4.12 7.72 0.42
N LEU A 97 2.80 8.02 0.41
CA LEU A 97 1.78 7.16 -0.19
C LEU A 97 0.93 8.00 -1.15
N TYR A 98 0.75 7.47 -2.36
CA TYR A 98 0.00 8.15 -3.41
C TYR A 98 -1.49 7.81 -3.32
N MET A 99 -2.16 8.39 -2.33
CA MET A 99 -3.58 8.24 -2.10
C MET A 99 -4.34 9.48 -2.57
N PRO A 100 -5.57 9.33 -3.11
CA PRO A 100 -6.37 10.50 -3.46
C PRO A 100 -6.73 11.28 -2.19
N GLY A 101 -6.54 12.59 -2.22
CA GLY A 101 -6.82 13.43 -1.06
C GLY A 101 -6.13 14.79 -1.15
N THR A 102 -6.43 15.62 -0.17
CA THR A 102 -5.88 16.96 -0.05
C THR A 102 -5.09 17.09 1.24
N TYR A 103 -3.94 17.70 1.15
CA TYR A 103 -3.07 18.04 2.26
C TYR A 103 -2.94 19.57 2.36
N GLU A 104 -3.41 20.13 3.46
CA GLU A 104 -3.35 21.56 3.75
C GLU A 104 -2.14 21.84 4.64
N TRP A 105 -1.16 22.56 4.11
CA TRP A 105 0.03 22.98 4.84
C TRP A 105 -0.14 24.44 5.27
N GLU A 106 -0.83 24.61 6.38
CA GLU A 106 -1.24 25.94 6.87
C GLU A 106 -0.05 26.90 7.08
N GLU A 107 1.05 26.39 7.65
CA GLU A 107 2.26 27.23 7.91
C GLU A 107 2.92 27.77 6.64
N LYS A 108 2.74 27.09 5.51
CA LYS A 108 3.29 27.50 4.21
C LYS A 108 2.25 28.23 3.33
N GLY A 109 0.99 28.23 3.71
CA GLY A 109 -0.10 28.77 2.88
C GLY A 109 -0.26 27.98 1.59
N LEU A 110 0.06 26.69 1.59
CA LEU A 110 0.02 25.79 0.44
C LEU A 110 -0.96 24.64 0.68
N THR A 111 -1.61 24.22 -0.38
CA THR A 111 -2.47 23.04 -0.39
C THR A 111 -2.08 22.15 -1.56
N PHE A 112 -1.90 20.86 -1.29
CA PHE A 112 -1.54 19.85 -2.29
C PHE A 112 -2.69 18.86 -2.43
N THR A 113 -3.26 18.75 -3.63
CA THR A 113 -4.33 17.79 -3.94
C THR A 113 -3.80 16.70 -4.86
N VAL A 114 -3.78 15.46 -4.37
CA VAL A 114 -3.41 14.28 -5.16
C VAL A 114 -4.64 13.74 -5.85
N GLU A 115 -4.67 13.82 -7.18
CA GLU A 115 -5.73 13.24 -8.02
C GLU A 115 -5.21 11.96 -8.66
N THR A 116 -5.58 10.83 -8.09
CA THR A 116 -5.05 9.52 -8.49
C THR A 116 -6.07 8.41 -8.35
N THR A 117 -5.92 7.38 -9.16
CA THR A 117 -6.51 6.05 -8.97
C THR A 117 -5.43 5.00 -8.68
N TYR A 118 -4.24 5.43 -8.22
CA TYR A 118 -3.17 4.53 -7.80
C TYR A 118 -3.69 3.52 -6.74
N PRO A 119 -3.39 2.23 -6.83
CA PRO A 119 -2.43 1.58 -7.74
C PRO A 119 -3.02 1.08 -9.08
N TYR A 120 -4.20 1.53 -9.51
CA TYR A 120 -4.79 1.12 -10.80
C TYR A 120 -4.27 1.93 -11.99
N SER A 121 -3.68 3.10 -11.74
CA SER A 121 -3.05 3.94 -12.75
C SER A 121 -1.62 4.28 -12.35
N ASP A 122 -0.73 4.23 -13.31
CA ASP A 122 0.68 4.60 -13.18
C ASP A 122 0.93 6.10 -13.40
N LYS A 123 -0.11 6.87 -13.75
CA LYS A 123 -0.04 8.31 -14.03
C LYS A 123 -1.07 9.07 -13.24
N PHE A 124 -0.64 10.13 -12.59
CA PHE A 124 -1.49 11.01 -11.81
C PHE A 124 -0.85 12.38 -11.62
N GLN A 125 -1.56 13.28 -10.94
CA GLN A 125 -1.14 14.64 -10.72
C GLN A 125 -1.28 15.04 -9.26
N ILE A 126 -0.39 15.97 -8.85
CA ILE A 126 -0.57 16.75 -7.64
C ILE A 126 -0.80 18.19 -8.04
N LYS A 127 -1.95 18.75 -7.65
CA LYS A 127 -2.29 20.15 -7.88
C LYS A 127 -1.90 20.97 -6.67
N VAL A 128 -1.33 22.14 -6.92
CA VAL A 128 -0.93 23.09 -5.89
C VAL A 128 -1.91 24.25 -5.86
N ALA A 129 -2.40 24.61 -4.69
CA ALA A 129 -3.12 25.85 -4.44
C ALA A 129 -2.38 26.68 -3.40
N GLY A 130 -2.51 28.01 -3.52
CA GLY A 130 -1.77 28.96 -2.70
C GLY A 130 -0.42 29.35 -3.31
N THR A 131 0.38 30.09 -2.53
CA THR A 131 1.71 30.58 -2.96
C THR A 131 2.67 30.53 -1.81
N GLY A 132 3.83 29.90 -2.00
CA GLY A 132 4.84 29.76 -0.95
C GLY A 132 6.04 28.95 -1.40
N SER A 133 7.08 29.01 -0.58
CA SER A 133 8.33 28.26 -0.77
C SER A 133 8.28 26.96 0.00
N ALA A 134 8.53 25.84 -0.65
CA ALA A 134 8.56 24.52 -0.01
C ALA A 134 9.35 23.50 -0.82
N ASN A 135 9.90 22.52 -0.12
CA ASN A 135 10.49 21.33 -0.73
C ASN A 135 9.48 20.19 -0.70
N ILE A 136 9.22 19.58 -1.86
CA ILE A 136 8.35 18.41 -1.96
C ILE A 136 9.22 17.21 -2.27
N ASN A 137 9.20 16.22 -1.38
CA ASN A 137 9.97 14.99 -1.49
C ASN A 137 9.01 13.85 -1.89
N LEU A 138 9.06 13.43 -3.14
CA LEU A 138 8.18 12.39 -3.70
C LEU A 138 8.88 11.04 -3.61
N ARG A 139 8.28 10.07 -2.93
CA ARG A 139 8.86 8.73 -2.80
C ARG A 139 8.85 8.00 -4.13
N ALA A 140 10.02 7.58 -4.59
CA ALA A 140 10.19 6.65 -5.68
C ALA A 140 10.27 5.23 -5.09
N PRO A 141 9.23 4.36 -5.29
CA PRO A 141 9.19 3.06 -4.65
C PRO A 141 10.33 2.13 -5.09
N SER A 142 10.81 1.28 -4.18
CA SER A 142 11.92 0.35 -4.47
C SER A 142 11.54 -0.81 -5.41
N TRP A 143 10.25 -1.05 -5.65
CA TRP A 143 9.77 -2.09 -6.59
C TRP A 143 9.81 -1.69 -8.06
N LEU A 144 10.25 -0.47 -8.39
CA LEU A 144 10.34 0.02 -9.76
C LEU A 144 11.34 -0.81 -10.60
N GLU A 145 10.91 -1.22 -11.79
CA GLU A 145 11.76 -1.83 -12.82
C GLU A 145 12.19 -0.82 -13.90
N SER A 146 11.54 0.33 -13.94
CA SER A 146 11.81 1.44 -14.84
C SER A 146 11.74 2.75 -14.09
N ASP A 147 12.41 3.77 -14.61
CA ASP A 147 12.53 5.06 -13.92
C ASP A 147 11.17 5.74 -13.70
N MET A 148 10.90 6.11 -12.45
CA MET A 148 9.84 7.07 -12.13
C MET A 148 10.19 8.43 -12.75
N THR A 149 9.19 9.10 -13.30
CA THR A 149 9.33 10.44 -13.88
C THR A 149 8.39 11.43 -13.21
N VAL A 150 8.93 12.59 -12.86
CA VAL A 150 8.16 13.69 -12.29
C VAL A 150 8.43 14.95 -13.12
N LYS A 151 7.37 15.65 -13.52
CA LYS A 151 7.45 16.94 -14.19
C LYS A 151 6.82 18.02 -13.31
N ALA A 152 7.59 19.06 -13.02
CA ALA A 152 7.13 20.24 -12.30
C ALA A 152 7.55 21.49 -13.09
N GLY A 153 6.58 22.19 -13.66
CA GLY A 153 6.83 23.28 -14.62
C GLY A 153 7.68 22.80 -15.81
N ASN A 154 8.80 23.45 -16.05
CA ASN A 154 9.72 23.11 -17.15
C ASN A 154 10.81 22.09 -16.76
N LYS A 155 10.80 21.58 -15.52
CA LYS A 155 11.80 20.64 -15.04
C LYS A 155 11.26 19.23 -15.05
N THR A 156 12.13 18.28 -15.38
CA THR A 156 11.86 16.83 -15.29
C THR A 156 12.88 16.19 -14.36
N TYR A 157 12.39 15.35 -13.46
CA TYR A 157 13.17 14.59 -12.52
C TYR A 157 12.92 13.11 -12.76
N THR A 158 13.93 12.26 -12.51
CA THR A 158 13.82 10.81 -12.64
C THR A 158 14.48 10.12 -11.46
N SER A 159 13.98 8.94 -11.10
CA SER A 159 14.58 8.07 -10.09
C SER A 159 14.36 6.60 -10.44
N LYS A 160 15.34 5.78 -10.11
CA LYS A 160 15.27 4.31 -10.25
C LYS A 160 14.54 3.62 -9.12
N GLY A 161 14.14 4.35 -8.09
CA GLY A 161 13.45 3.83 -6.93
C GLY A 161 14.33 3.64 -5.69
N GLY A 162 13.67 3.46 -4.55
CA GLY A 162 14.33 3.33 -3.25
C GLY A 162 14.81 4.65 -2.63
N GLU A 163 14.32 5.78 -3.13
CA GLU A 163 14.74 7.12 -2.68
C GLU A 163 13.61 8.14 -2.80
N TYR A 164 13.90 9.39 -2.46
CA TYR A 164 12.99 10.52 -2.70
C TYR A 164 13.49 11.41 -3.84
N ILE A 165 12.57 11.83 -4.70
CA ILE A 165 12.80 12.93 -5.65
C ILE A 165 12.47 14.23 -4.92
N ALA A 166 13.49 15.03 -4.63
CA ALA A 166 13.35 16.33 -3.98
C ALA A 166 13.12 17.43 -5.01
N ILE A 167 12.08 18.22 -4.82
CA ILE A 167 11.73 19.36 -5.67
C ILE A 167 11.59 20.61 -4.82
N SER A 168 12.60 21.48 -4.88
CA SER A 168 12.54 22.80 -4.24
C SER A 168 11.98 23.82 -5.23
N ASN A 169 10.93 24.51 -4.85
CA ASN A 169 10.26 25.50 -5.71
C ASN A 169 9.58 26.62 -4.90
N GLU A 170 9.43 27.75 -5.56
CA GLU A 170 8.46 28.79 -5.22
C GLU A 170 7.15 28.43 -5.89
N TRP A 171 6.28 27.76 -5.15
CA TRP A 171 5.01 27.26 -5.64
C TRP A 171 4.01 28.39 -5.83
N LYS A 172 3.18 28.25 -6.84
CA LYS A 172 2.12 29.20 -7.18
C LYS A 172 0.79 28.48 -7.33
N ASP A 173 -0.26 29.22 -7.08
CA ASP A 173 -1.61 28.72 -7.30
C ASP A 173 -1.80 28.25 -8.75
N GLY A 174 -2.29 27.02 -8.89
CA GLY A 174 -2.47 26.35 -10.18
C GLY A 174 -1.26 25.57 -10.69
N ASP A 175 -0.12 25.54 -9.97
CA ASP A 175 1.00 24.67 -10.35
C ASP A 175 0.59 23.19 -10.31
N ILE A 176 1.13 22.42 -11.23
CA ILE A 176 0.86 20.99 -11.37
C ILE A 176 2.18 20.21 -11.34
N ILE A 177 2.18 19.13 -10.60
CA ILE A 177 3.24 18.13 -10.62
C ILE A 177 2.69 16.87 -11.29
N ASP A 178 3.16 16.56 -12.50
CA ASP A 178 2.81 15.34 -13.21
C ASP A 178 3.72 14.20 -12.77
N ILE A 179 3.13 13.07 -12.40
CA ILE A 179 3.86 11.91 -11.88
C ILE A 179 3.55 10.69 -12.74
N THR A 180 4.61 9.98 -13.14
CA THR A 180 4.51 8.67 -13.79
C THR A 180 5.36 7.69 -13.00
N ILE A 181 4.71 6.64 -12.48
CA ILE A 181 5.33 5.52 -11.73
C ILE A 181 5.12 4.25 -12.55
N PRO A 182 6.04 3.89 -13.47
CA PRO A 182 5.84 2.74 -14.35
C PRO A 182 5.65 1.46 -13.56
N MET A 183 4.55 0.76 -13.81
CA MET A 183 4.24 -0.51 -13.18
C MET A 183 4.44 -1.66 -14.15
N SER A 184 5.03 -2.72 -13.68
CA SER A 184 5.23 -3.96 -14.42
C SER A 184 4.97 -5.17 -13.51
N VAL A 185 4.74 -6.32 -14.13
CA VAL A 185 4.67 -7.57 -13.36
C VAL A 185 6.08 -8.02 -13.01
N THR A 186 6.34 -8.17 -11.72
CA THR A 186 7.59 -8.70 -11.19
C THR A 186 7.36 -10.04 -10.50
N VAL A 187 8.40 -10.85 -10.43
CA VAL A 187 8.35 -12.17 -9.79
C VAL A 187 9.22 -12.14 -8.53
N TYR A 188 8.60 -12.35 -7.41
CA TYR A 188 9.28 -12.54 -6.14
C TYR A 188 9.45 -14.05 -5.89
N ASN A 189 10.67 -14.54 -5.97
CA ASN A 189 10.99 -15.91 -5.65
C ASN A 189 11.02 -16.10 -4.13
N SER A 190 10.20 -17.01 -3.64
CA SER A 190 10.18 -17.38 -2.23
C SER A 190 11.50 -18.05 -1.83
N ARG A 191 11.82 -18.03 -0.52
CA ARG A 191 12.87 -18.87 0.05
C ARG A 191 12.50 -20.35 0.09
N ILE A 192 11.23 -20.66 -0.18
CA ILE A 192 10.72 -22.03 -0.28
C ILE A 192 10.83 -22.43 -1.75
N ASP A 193 11.56 -23.51 -2.02
CA ASP A 193 11.79 -24.00 -3.38
C ASP A 193 10.48 -24.25 -4.13
N GLY A 194 10.42 -23.80 -5.38
CA GLY A 194 9.26 -23.97 -6.26
C GLY A 194 8.09 -23.04 -5.96
N GLN A 195 8.24 -22.06 -5.06
CA GLN A 195 7.21 -21.06 -4.79
C GLN A 195 7.64 -19.67 -5.27
N ALA A 196 6.69 -18.96 -5.89
CA ALA A 196 6.88 -17.59 -6.33
C ALA A 196 5.60 -16.78 -6.07
N ALA A 197 5.76 -15.47 -5.88
CA ALA A 197 4.66 -14.53 -5.87
C ALA A 197 4.82 -13.55 -7.04
N TYR A 198 3.72 -13.19 -7.67
CA TYR A 198 3.69 -12.17 -8.70
C TYR A 198 3.20 -10.87 -8.09
N GLN A 199 3.83 -9.77 -8.48
CA GLN A 199 3.50 -8.44 -7.98
C GLN A 199 3.34 -7.49 -9.18
N TYR A 200 2.33 -6.64 -9.16
CA TYR A 200 2.15 -5.54 -10.11
C TYR A 200 2.17 -4.22 -9.35
N GLY A 201 3.20 -3.42 -9.58
CA GLY A 201 3.43 -2.24 -8.75
C GLY A 201 3.52 -2.61 -7.26
N PRO A 202 2.75 -1.97 -6.37
CA PRO A 202 2.75 -2.28 -4.93
C PRO A 202 1.91 -3.51 -4.56
N VAL A 203 1.14 -4.10 -5.48
CA VAL A 203 0.12 -5.11 -5.21
C VAL A 203 0.58 -6.50 -5.57
N VAL A 204 0.50 -7.43 -4.63
CA VAL A 204 0.72 -8.87 -4.87
C VAL A 204 -0.53 -9.43 -5.55
N LEU A 205 -0.32 -10.08 -6.69
CA LEU A 205 -1.39 -10.68 -7.49
C LEU A 205 -1.81 -12.02 -6.89
N ALA A 206 -3.10 -12.29 -6.92
CA ALA A 206 -3.68 -13.56 -6.52
C ALA A 206 -4.32 -14.25 -7.73
N ALA A 207 -4.16 -15.57 -7.82
CA ALA A 207 -4.88 -16.34 -8.81
C ALA A 207 -6.33 -16.49 -8.37
N ASP A 208 -7.26 -16.23 -9.28
CA ASP A 208 -8.68 -16.57 -9.06
C ASP A 208 -8.85 -18.07 -9.28
N LEU A 209 -9.09 -18.79 -8.19
CA LEU A 209 -9.30 -20.24 -8.21
C LEU A 209 -10.79 -20.61 -8.33
N GLY A 210 -11.66 -19.65 -8.57
CA GLY A 210 -13.10 -19.84 -8.64
C GLY A 210 -13.77 -19.92 -7.26
N SER A 211 -15.09 -20.21 -7.27
CA SER A 211 -15.87 -20.38 -6.05
C SER A 211 -15.87 -21.82 -5.56
N VAL A 212 -15.55 -22.02 -4.29
CA VAL A 212 -15.66 -23.32 -3.62
C VAL A 212 -17.00 -23.38 -2.88
N SER A 213 -17.95 -24.18 -3.40
CA SER A 213 -19.31 -24.24 -2.87
C SER A 213 -19.47 -25.10 -1.60
N ASN A 214 -18.48 -25.93 -1.25
CA ASN A 214 -18.58 -26.84 -0.10
C ASN A 214 -17.23 -26.98 0.61
N VAL A 215 -16.95 -26.09 1.56
CA VAL A 215 -15.86 -26.30 2.53
C VAL A 215 -16.49 -26.90 3.78
N SER A 216 -16.44 -28.22 3.90
CA SER A 216 -16.81 -28.91 5.15
C SER A 216 -15.61 -28.97 6.09
N GLY A 217 -15.83 -28.72 7.39
CA GLY A 217 -14.81 -28.90 8.42
C GLY A 217 -13.95 -27.68 8.75
N VAL A 218 -14.45 -26.49 8.47
CA VAL A 218 -13.80 -25.25 8.94
C VAL A 218 -13.86 -25.20 10.46
N ASN A 219 -12.73 -25.31 11.09
CA ASN A 219 -12.64 -25.09 12.54
C ASN A 219 -12.74 -23.59 12.81
N GLU A 220 -13.71 -23.20 13.61
CA GLU A 220 -14.24 -21.85 13.76
C GLU A 220 -13.24 -20.80 14.26
N TYR A 221 -12.05 -21.18 14.71
CA TYR A 221 -11.22 -20.23 15.45
C TYR A 221 -9.86 -19.87 14.85
N ILE A 222 -9.10 -20.83 14.34
CA ILE A 222 -7.70 -20.54 13.99
C ILE A 222 -7.18 -21.47 12.91
N SER A 223 -7.92 -22.52 12.53
CA SER A 223 -7.32 -23.54 11.70
C SER A 223 -7.17 -23.09 10.26
N ASN A 224 -5.97 -22.78 9.89
CA ASN A 224 -5.49 -22.79 8.53
C ASN A 224 -5.34 -24.23 7.99
N GLU A 225 -5.92 -25.20 8.67
CA GLU A 225 -5.71 -26.63 8.40
C GLU A 225 -6.65 -27.20 7.34
N THR A 226 -7.71 -26.46 7.00
CA THR A 226 -8.60 -26.91 5.94
C THR A 226 -7.96 -26.60 4.61
N LYS A 227 -7.33 -27.61 4.03
CA LYS A 227 -6.85 -27.56 2.64
C LYS A 227 -8.00 -27.82 1.71
N ILE A 228 -8.05 -27.10 0.63
CA ILE A 228 -8.81 -27.49 -0.54
C ILE A 228 -7.96 -28.54 -1.24
N ASP A 229 -8.35 -29.82 -1.11
CA ASP A 229 -7.52 -30.97 -1.50
C ASP A 229 -7.22 -31.05 -3.01
N SER A 230 -7.92 -30.34 -3.84
CA SER A 230 -7.58 -30.21 -5.26
C SER A 230 -8.19 -28.96 -5.86
N VAL A 231 -7.40 -27.94 -6.03
CA VAL A 231 -7.73 -26.87 -6.98
C VAL A 231 -6.87 -27.13 -8.20
N THR A 232 -7.41 -27.78 -9.21
CA THR A 232 -6.84 -27.77 -10.54
C THR A 232 -7.36 -26.54 -11.25
N ALA A 233 -6.58 -25.46 -11.20
CA ALA A 233 -6.78 -24.37 -12.14
C ALA A 233 -6.13 -24.79 -13.45
N ASP A 234 -6.93 -24.97 -14.49
CA ASP A 234 -6.40 -25.30 -15.82
C ASP A 234 -5.55 -24.19 -16.42
N VAL A 235 -5.71 -22.95 -15.98
CA VAL A 235 -4.82 -21.81 -16.23
C VAL A 235 -4.95 -20.82 -15.08
N PRO A 236 -3.87 -20.36 -14.47
CA PRO A 236 -3.96 -19.27 -13.52
C PRO A 236 -4.29 -17.98 -14.28
N TYR A 237 -5.50 -17.47 -14.11
CA TYR A 237 -5.80 -16.10 -14.48
C TYR A 237 -5.20 -15.19 -13.42
N ILE A 238 -4.25 -14.37 -13.82
CA ILE A 238 -3.81 -13.25 -13.01
C ILE A 238 -4.83 -12.14 -13.27
N VAL A 239 -5.76 -11.97 -12.37
CA VAL A 239 -6.69 -10.84 -12.41
C VAL A 239 -6.01 -9.69 -11.70
N GLY A 240 -5.49 -8.75 -12.47
CA GLY A 240 -5.22 -7.41 -11.96
C GLY A 240 -6.57 -6.70 -11.80
N ASN A 241 -6.95 -6.41 -10.57
CA ASN A 241 -8.08 -5.50 -10.30
C ASN A 241 -7.65 -4.06 -10.45
#